data_9f97b7b93d51f2ed6e53a52f30c6e83b
#
_entry.id   9f97b7b93d51f2ed6e53a52f30c6e83b
#
_cell.length_a   1.000
_cell.length_b   1.000
_cell.length_c   1.000
_cell.angle_alpha   90.00
_cell.angle_beta   90.00
_cell.angle_gamma   90.00
#
_symmetry.space_group_name_H-M   'P 1'
#
loop_
_entity.id
_entity.type
_entity.pdbx_description
1 polymer ?
#
loop_
_entity_poly.entity_id
_entity_poly.type
_entity_poly.pdbx_seq_one_letter_code
_entity_poly.pdbx_strand_id
1 'polypeptide(L)'
;MTIVNDLLNQMPGLGQPQRKFLATLFVTILVLRGRVNFRTLSRYCDYSERTLARQFREPFDWPDFHQRVLRTALDPCAALVSAHDASFIPKSGKQTFGLGHFFNGCASRAERGLEIATLAVVDVTRRCAFTLAGAQTPPGEEATQGKPEDTRVDFYAQQLRAPRHRLPPSLTYHCVDGYYAKKQYIDEVAKLDLHVITKLRSDADCVFLYTGPHPKRRGARRKYAGKVNFQDLSRFEDLGTREDEPHLHLYTAVVWHKPLKRRLRLVVLLNRKAPAQPRFIALGSTDPELNGHRLIDLYGARFQIEFLFRDSKQFTGLLDCQARAAAALDFHFNASLAPLNLVRAEDLGMQQGQEPHVFSMASWQQCQFNERLLDLFMEHLALDPTWVKNHACYEKLRAYGAIAA
;
A
#
# COMPACT_ATOMS: atom_id res chain seq x y z
N MET A 1 -2.30 -21.63 -10.22
CA MET A 1 -2.86 -20.25 -10.33
C MET A 1 -3.74 -20.10 -11.58
N THR A 2 -4.96 -20.58 -11.52
CA THR A 2 -5.97 -20.39 -12.58
C THR A 2 -6.41 -18.93 -12.70
N ILE A 3 -6.55 -18.24 -11.58
CA ILE A 3 -7.00 -16.84 -11.50
C ILE A 3 -6.21 -15.88 -12.42
N VAL A 4 -4.91 -16.10 -12.62
CA VAL A 4 -4.06 -15.23 -13.46
C VAL A 4 -4.53 -15.25 -14.92
N ASN A 5 -4.77 -16.44 -15.45
CA ASN A 5 -5.21 -16.58 -16.85
C ASN A 5 -6.59 -15.95 -17.06
N ASP A 6 -7.51 -16.15 -16.11
CA ASP A 6 -8.86 -15.60 -16.19
C ASP A 6 -8.85 -14.08 -16.18
N LEU A 7 -8.04 -13.47 -15.31
CA LEU A 7 -7.88 -12.03 -15.23
C LEU A 7 -7.24 -11.43 -16.49
N LEU A 8 -6.16 -12.05 -17.00
CA LEU A 8 -5.50 -11.59 -18.22
C LEU A 8 -6.38 -11.74 -19.46
N ASN A 9 -7.23 -12.78 -19.51
CA ASN A 9 -8.19 -13.00 -20.59
C ASN A 9 -9.30 -11.94 -20.63
N GLN A 10 -9.65 -11.36 -19.50
CA GLN A 10 -10.63 -10.27 -19.39
C GLN A 10 -10.08 -8.91 -19.82
N MET A 11 -8.75 -8.74 -19.98
CA MET A 11 -8.15 -7.46 -20.34
C MET A 11 -8.30 -7.18 -21.85
N PRO A 12 -8.95 -6.07 -22.22
CA PRO A 12 -9.11 -5.71 -23.64
C PRO A 12 -7.75 -5.32 -24.25
N GLY A 13 -7.56 -5.65 -25.52
CA GLY A 13 -6.36 -5.25 -26.27
C GLY A 13 -5.08 -6.03 -25.93
N LEU A 14 -5.09 -6.93 -24.95
CA LEU A 14 -3.93 -7.74 -24.61
C LEU A 14 -3.80 -8.93 -25.57
N GLY A 15 -2.71 -9.00 -26.34
CA GLY A 15 -2.44 -10.09 -27.28
C GLY A 15 -2.07 -11.41 -26.58
N GLN A 16 -2.35 -12.54 -27.23
CA GLN A 16 -2.04 -13.88 -26.69
C GLN A 16 -0.57 -14.06 -26.26
N PRO A 17 0.45 -13.60 -27.04
CA PRO A 17 1.84 -13.74 -26.61
C PRO A 17 2.15 -13.00 -25.32
N GLN A 18 1.56 -11.80 -25.11
CA GLN A 18 1.78 -11.01 -23.90
C GLN A 18 1.03 -11.62 -22.71
N ARG A 19 -0.18 -12.17 -22.91
CA ARG A 19 -0.91 -12.92 -21.86
C ARG A 19 -0.09 -14.10 -21.37
N LYS A 20 0.39 -14.94 -22.30
CA LYS A 20 1.23 -16.09 -21.95
C LYS A 20 2.50 -15.66 -21.20
N PHE A 21 3.14 -14.59 -21.67
CA PHE A 21 4.33 -14.04 -21.02
C PHE A 21 4.05 -13.60 -19.58
N LEU A 22 3.01 -12.80 -19.36
CA LEU A 22 2.66 -12.28 -18.02
C LEU A 22 2.25 -13.41 -17.06
N ALA A 23 1.43 -14.35 -17.51
CA ALA A 23 1.06 -15.51 -16.71
C ALA A 23 2.30 -16.31 -16.28
N THR A 24 3.19 -16.61 -17.21
CA THR A 24 4.45 -17.29 -16.93
C THR A 24 5.33 -16.47 -15.97
N LEU A 25 5.46 -15.16 -16.20
CA LEU A 25 6.28 -14.27 -15.38
C LEU A 25 5.81 -14.26 -13.91
N PHE A 26 4.51 -14.07 -13.67
CA PHE A 26 3.97 -14.01 -12.30
C PHE A 26 4.19 -15.32 -11.55
N VAL A 27 3.89 -16.45 -12.19
CA VAL A 27 4.15 -17.77 -11.60
C VAL A 27 5.64 -17.97 -11.33
N THR A 28 6.50 -17.59 -12.30
CA THR A 28 7.95 -17.72 -12.15
C THR A 28 8.50 -16.89 -10.99
N ILE A 29 8.05 -15.63 -10.82
CA ILE A 29 8.47 -14.79 -9.70
C ILE A 29 8.11 -15.45 -8.35
N LEU A 30 6.95 -16.09 -8.28
CA LEU A 30 6.44 -16.70 -7.05
C LEU A 30 7.15 -18.01 -6.66
N VAL A 31 7.65 -18.77 -7.64
CA VAL A 31 8.37 -20.03 -7.39
C VAL A 31 9.90 -19.87 -7.39
N LEU A 32 10.40 -18.74 -7.88
CA LEU A 32 11.84 -18.49 -8.01
C LEU A 32 12.53 -18.45 -6.66
N ARG A 33 13.74 -19.06 -6.59
CA ARG A 33 14.64 -18.92 -5.45
C ARG A 33 15.81 -18.03 -5.81
N GLY A 34 16.04 -16.99 -5.01
CA GLY A 34 17.09 -16.00 -5.22
C GLY A 34 16.57 -14.70 -5.84
N ARG A 35 17.45 -13.94 -6.50
CA ARG A 35 17.12 -12.61 -7.03
C ARG A 35 16.27 -12.67 -8.28
N VAL A 36 15.27 -11.80 -8.35
CA VAL A 36 14.39 -11.63 -9.53
C VAL A 36 15.12 -10.78 -10.58
N ASN A 37 15.91 -11.41 -11.42
CA ASN A 37 16.56 -10.79 -12.58
C ASN A 37 16.45 -11.70 -13.81
N PHE A 38 16.73 -11.20 -15.00
CA PHE A 38 16.49 -11.94 -16.25
C PHE A 38 17.25 -13.27 -16.30
N ARG A 39 18.49 -13.28 -15.80
CA ARG A 39 19.31 -14.50 -15.76
C ARG A 39 18.74 -15.57 -14.84
N THR A 40 18.17 -15.19 -13.71
CA THR A 40 17.55 -16.14 -12.81
C THR A 40 16.18 -16.57 -13.33
N LEU A 41 15.36 -15.61 -13.80
CA LEU A 41 14.04 -15.90 -14.38
C LEU A 41 14.14 -16.90 -15.54
N SER A 42 15.13 -16.75 -16.45
CA SER A 42 15.31 -17.65 -17.61
C SER A 42 15.67 -19.10 -17.25
N ARG A 43 16.02 -19.39 -15.99
CA ARG A 43 16.24 -20.76 -15.51
C ARG A 43 14.97 -21.44 -15.01
N TYR A 44 13.90 -20.68 -14.77
CA TYR A 44 12.64 -21.17 -14.23
C TYR A 44 11.50 -21.11 -15.24
N CYS A 45 11.74 -20.57 -16.46
CA CYS A 45 10.75 -20.49 -17.53
C CYS A 45 11.43 -20.63 -18.89
N ASP A 46 10.63 -20.85 -19.95
CA ASP A 46 11.11 -21.07 -21.33
C ASP A 46 11.54 -19.79 -22.05
N TYR A 47 11.56 -18.64 -21.37
CA TYR A 47 11.95 -17.37 -21.98
C TYR A 47 13.45 -17.10 -21.77
N SER A 48 14.14 -16.76 -22.87
CA SER A 48 15.53 -16.30 -22.81
C SER A 48 15.63 -14.93 -22.12
N GLU A 49 16.81 -14.62 -21.56
CA GLU A 49 17.11 -13.29 -20.99
C GLU A 49 16.79 -12.15 -21.98
N ARG A 50 17.05 -12.37 -23.27
CA ARG A 50 16.77 -11.39 -24.34
C ARG A 50 15.26 -11.17 -24.53
N THR A 51 14.47 -12.23 -24.47
CA THR A 51 13.01 -12.16 -24.55
C THR A 51 12.45 -11.43 -23.33
N LEU A 52 12.89 -11.77 -22.13
CA LEU A 52 12.51 -11.09 -20.88
C LEU A 52 12.83 -9.58 -20.98
N ALA A 53 14.06 -9.22 -21.39
CA ALA A 53 14.47 -7.82 -21.50
C ALA A 53 13.64 -7.02 -22.52
N ARG A 54 13.17 -7.67 -23.60
CA ARG A 54 12.26 -7.06 -24.58
C ARG A 54 10.87 -6.86 -23.98
N GLN A 55 10.30 -7.90 -23.37
CA GLN A 55 8.95 -7.86 -22.79
C GLN A 55 8.80 -6.86 -21.63
N PHE A 56 9.87 -6.63 -20.87
CA PHE A 56 9.88 -5.59 -19.82
C PHE A 56 9.84 -4.15 -20.35
N ARG A 57 9.81 -3.95 -21.66
CA ARG A 57 9.64 -2.64 -22.30
C ARG A 57 8.28 -2.46 -22.94
N GLU A 58 7.50 -3.53 -23.01
CA GLU A 58 6.15 -3.49 -23.57
C GLU A 58 5.18 -2.83 -22.57
N PRO A 59 4.30 -1.96 -23.05
CA PRO A 59 3.32 -1.32 -22.19
C PRO A 59 2.31 -2.33 -21.64
N PHE A 60 1.88 -2.12 -20.40
CA PHE A 60 0.83 -2.90 -19.77
C PHE A 60 0.01 -2.01 -18.84
N ASP A 61 -1.32 -2.12 -18.88
CA ASP A 61 -2.22 -1.36 -17.98
C ASP A 61 -2.27 -2.00 -16.58
N TRP A 62 -1.24 -1.70 -15.78
CA TRP A 62 -1.12 -2.19 -14.41
C TRP A 62 -2.32 -1.82 -13.53
N PRO A 63 -2.84 -0.57 -13.56
CA PRO A 63 -4.02 -0.23 -12.79
C PRO A 63 -5.28 -1.00 -13.20
N ASP A 64 -5.49 -1.33 -14.48
CA ASP A 64 -6.61 -2.18 -14.90
C ASP A 64 -6.45 -3.60 -14.38
N PHE A 65 -5.25 -4.17 -14.51
CA PHE A 65 -4.96 -5.50 -13.98
C PHE A 65 -5.21 -5.58 -12.47
N HIS A 66 -4.65 -4.64 -11.72
CA HIS A 66 -4.82 -4.58 -10.27
C HIS A 66 -6.28 -4.37 -9.85
N GLN A 67 -7.03 -3.51 -10.56
CA GLN A 67 -8.46 -3.33 -10.32
C GLN A 67 -9.25 -4.64 -10.49
N ARG A 68 -8.92 -5.45 -11.48
CA ARG A 68 -9.56 -6.76 -11.70
C ARG A 68 -9.27 -7.72 -10.56
N VAL A 69 -8.01 -7.79 -10.12
CA VAL A 69 -7.64 -8.57 -8.93
C VAL A 69 -8.43 -8.11 -7.71
N LEU A 70 -8.51 -6.79 -7.47
CA LEU A 70 -9.27 -6.20 -6.36
C LEU A 70 -10.75 -6.60 -6.38
N ARG A 71 -11.39 -6.51 -7.55
CA ARG A 71 -12.81 -6.89 -7.72
C ARG A 71 -13.07 -8.37 -7.46
N THR A 72 -12.09 -9.23 -7.70
CA THR A 72 -12.21 -10.67 -7.42
C THR A 72 -11.97 -10.97 -5.94
N ALA A 73 -11.07 -10.23 -5.29
CA ALA A 73 -10.61 -10.51 -3.93
C ALA A 73 -11.45 -9.85 -2.84
N LEU A 74 -11.96 -8.63 -3.10
CA LEU A 74 -12.60 -7.83 -2.06
C LEU A 74 -14.12 -8.04 -2.05
N ASP A 75 -14.66 -8.17 -0.84
CA ASP A 75 -16.09 -8.11 -0.62
C ASP A 75 -16.60 -6.69 -0.94
N PRO A 76 -17.67 -6.52 -1.73
CA PRO A 76 -18.27 -5.21 -2.01
C PRO A 76 -18.69 -4.44 -0.74
N CYS A 77 -19.01 -5.14 0.34
CA CYS A 77 -19.43 -4.58 1.63
C CYS A 77 -18.26 -4.37 2.60
N ALA A 78 -17.03 -4.71 2.21
CA ALA A 78 -15.86 -4.56 3.07
C ALA A 78 -15.62 -3.09 3.45
N ALA A 79 -15.12 -2.89 4.66
CA ALA A 79 -14.64 -1.59 5.10
C ALA A 79 -13.27 -1.30 4.46
N LEU A 80 -13.24 -0.40 3.49
CA LEU A 80 -12.06 -0.11 2.68
C LEU A 80 -11.53 1.30 2.93
N VAL A 81 -10.19 1.42 2.87
CA VAL A 81 -9.51 2.71 2.77
C VAL A 81 -8.50 2.65 1.63
N SER A 82 -8.19 3.79 1.01
CA SER A 82 -6.97 3.88 0.21
C SER A 82 -5.80 4.32 1.08
N ALA A 83 -4.63 3.78 0.81
CA ALA A 83 -3.38 4.20 1.43
C ALA A 83 -2.37 4.58 0.35
N HIS A 84 -1.60 5.63 0.60
CA HIS A 84 -0.53 6.06 -0.27
C HIS A 84 0.76 6.19 0.53
N ASP A 85 1.81 5.60 0.01
CA ASP A 85 3.13 5.68 0.62
C ASP A 85 4.23 5.48 -0.44
N ALA A 86 5.45 5.88 -0.10
CA ALA A 86 6.60 5.78 -0.98
C ALA A 86 7.72 4.95 -0.33
N SER A 87 8.43 4.17 -1.14
CA SER A 87 9.51 3.32 -0.66
C SER A 87 10.80 3.54 -1.42
N PHE A 88 11.89 3.75 -0.68
CA PHE A 88 13.23 3.88 -1.23
C PHE A 88 13.73 2.55 -1.81
N ILE A 89 14.38 2.65 -2.98
CA ILE A 89 15.03 1.55 -3.70
C ILE A 89 16.51 1.92 -3.91
N PRO A 90 17.45 1.24 -3.27
CA PRO A 90 18.87 1.50 -3.47
C PRO A 90 19.25 1.21 -4.92
N LYS A 91 19.95 2.14 -5.55
CA LYS A 91 20.39 1.99 -6.93
C LYS A 91 21.75 2.62 -7.14
N SER A 92 22.68 1.84 -7.65
CA SER A 92 24.00 2.29 -8.06
C SER A 92 24.02 2.63 -9.56
N GLY A 93 25.09 3.30 -9.99
CA GLY A 93 25.28 3.67 -11.39
C GLY A 93 24.96 5.14 -11.66
N LYS A 94 25.16 5.59 -12.92
CA LYS A 94 25.01 7.00 -13.32
C LYS A 94 23.92 7.20 -14.37
N GLN A 95 23.49 6.13 -15.06
CA GLN A 95 22.65 6.20 -16.26
C GLN A 95 21.24 5.60 -16.06
N THR A 96 20.82 5.39 -14.81
CA THR A 96 19.47 4.91 -14.56
C THR A 96 18.50 6.09 -14.59
N PHE A 97 17.39 5.95 -15.30
CA PHE A 97 16.34 6.96 -15.36
C PHE A 97 15.80 7.28 -13.96
N GLY A 98 15.63 8.56 -13.65
CA GLY A 98 15.02 9.03 -12.40
C GLY A 98 15.88 8.80 -11.15
N LEU A 99 17.21 8.61 -11.27
CA LEU A 99 18.11 8.60 -10.11
C LEU A 99 18.12 9.95 -9.41
N GLY A 100 17.90 9.94 -8.11
CA GLY A 100 17.90 11.15 -7.28
C GLY A 100 18.23 10.84 -5.81
N HIS A 101 18.06 11.84 -4.95
CA HIS A 101 18.16 11.67 -3.52
C HIS A 101 16.76 11.56 -2.92
N PHE A 102 16.50 10.42 -2.29
CA PHE A 102 15.22 10.10 -1.66
C PHE A 102 15.44 9.70 -0.20
N PHE A 103 14.45 9.91 0.64
CA PHE A 103 14.53 9.56 2.04
C PHE A 103 14.53 8.03 2.22
N ASN A 104 15.60 7.49 2.80
CA ASN A 104 15.67 6.09 3.20
C ASN A 104 15.26 5.97 4.67
N GLY A 105 14.07 5.43 4.92
CA GLY A 105 13.55 5.27 6.29
C GLY A 105 14.40 4.37 7.17
N CYS A 106 15.08 3.36 6.59
CA CYS A 106 15.97 2.47 7.35
C CYS A 106 17.25 3.19 7.81
N ALA A 107 17.77 4.10 6.98
CA ALA A 107 18.98 4.88 7.29
C ALA A 107 18.65 6.23 7.94
N SER A 108 17.38 6.62 8.03
CA SER A 108 16.89 7.92 8.54
C SER A 108 17.57 9.13 7.88
N ARG A 109 17.95 9.02 6.62
CA ARG A 109 18.59 10.10 5.83
C ARG A 109 18.24 9.98 4.35
N ALA A 110 18.49 11.07 3.60
CA ALA A 110 18.40 11.02 2.15
C ALA A 110 19.61 10.29 1.57
N GLU A 111 19.34 9.32 0.69
CA GLU A 111 20.35 8.53 -0.01
C GLU A 111 20.06 8.52 -1.51
N ARG A 112 21.14 8.32 -2.31
CA ARG A 112 21.01 8.21 -3.76
C ARG A 112 20.39 6.89 -4.14
N GLY A 113 19.33 6.94 -4.94
CA GLY A 113 18.60 5.75 -5.39
C GLY A 113 17.39 6.12 -6.23
N LEU A 114 16.39 5.29 -6.17
CA LEU A 114 15.06 5.48 -6.74
C LEU A 114 14.02 5.48 -5.62
N GLU A 115 12.84 5.98 -5.91
CA GLU A 115 11.69 5.85 -5.03
C GLU A 115 10.50 5.38 -5.85
N ILE A 116 9.74 4.43 -5.31
CA ILE A 116 8.46 4.01 -5.86
C ILE A 116 7.35 4.47 -4.92
N ALA A 117 6.43 5.24 -5.44
CA ALA A 117 5.20 5.59 -4.75
C ALA A 117 4.09 4.62 -5.16
N THR A 118 3.33 4.14 -4.18
CA THR A 118 2.30 3.12 -4.39
C THR A 118 0.99 3.58 -3.79
N LEU A 119 -0.07 3.53 -4.59
CA LEU A 119 -1.45 3.65 -4.15
C LEU A 119 -2.00 2.25 -3.92
N ALA A 120 -2.47 1.98 -2.72
CA ALA A 120 -3.06 0.71 -2.32
C ALA A 120 -4.51 0.88 -1.86
N VAL A 121 -5.30 -0.17 -1.98
CA VAL A 121 -6.59 -0.34 -1.31
C VAL A 121 -6.39 -1.33 -0.16
N VAL A 122 -6.87 -0.98 1.01
CA VAL A 122 -6.70 -1.77 2.22
C VAL A 122 -8.06 -2.20 2.75
N ASP A 123 -8.24 -3.49 2.95
CA ASP A 123 -9.35 -4.05 3.72
C ASP A 123 -9.02 -3.89 5.21
N VAL A 124 -9.81 -3.07 5.88
CA VAL A 124 -9.61 -2.71 7.29
C VAL A 124 -9.85 -3.91 8.21
N THR A 125 -10.84 -4.72 7.90
CA THR A 125 -11.25 -5.86 8.71
C THR A 125 -10.28 -7.03 8.56
N ARG A 126 -9.92 -7.37 7.32
CA ARG A 126 -9.01 -8.48 7.02
C ARG A 126 -7.53 -8.08 7.15
N ARG A 127 -7.25 -6.79 7.38
CA ARG A 127 -5.88 -6.24 7.53
C ARG A 127 -4.96 -6.65 6.37
N CYS A 128 -5.41 -6.46 5.15
CA CYS A 128 -4.61 -6.74 3.96
C CYS A 128 -4.66 -5.58 2.96
N ALA A 129 -3.53 -5.34 2.28
CA ALA A 129 -3.38 -4.30 1.28
C ALA A 129 -3.19 -4.89 -0.10
N PHE A 130 -3.81 -4.25 -1.09
CA PHE A 130 -3.66 -4.54 -2.50
C PHE A 130 -3.14 -3.30 -3.24
N THR A 131 -2.11 -3.44 -4.03
CA THR A 131 -1.65 -2.38 -4.93
C THR A 131 -2.73 -2.09 -5.97
N LEU A 132 -3.04 -0.81 -6.19
CA LEU A 132 -3.82 -0.36 -7.34
C LEU A 132 -2.92 0.25 -8.42
N ALA A 133 -1.94 1.05 -8.01
CA ALA A 133 -1.00 1.68 -8.92
C ALA A 133 0.35 1.90 -8.24
N GLY A 134 1.43 1.59 -8.94
CA GLY A 134 2.79 1.92 -8.53
C GLY A 134 3.47 2.76 -9.62
N ALA A 135 4.19 3.80 -9.23
CA ALA A 135 4.95 4.61 -10.18
C ALA A 135 6.23 5.15 -9.53
N GLN A 136 7.27 5.31 -10.38
CA GLN A 136 8.52 5.88 -9.93
C GLN A 136 8.37 7.37 -9.64
N THR A 137 8.77 7.80 -8.45
CA THR A 137 8.78 9.23 -8.07
C THR A 137 9.86 9.96 -8.87
N PRO A 138 9.56 11.09 -9.52
CA PRO A 138 10.56 11.92 -10.18
C PRO A 138 11.58 12.46 -9.16
N PRO A 139 12.87 12.54 -9.50
CA PRO A 139 13.85 13.23 -8.67
C PRO A 139 13.52 14.73 -8.53
N GLY A 140 13.92 15.33 -7.39
CA GLY A 140 13.56 16.73 -7.09
C GLY A 140 14.04 17.76 -8.12
N GLU A 141 15.13 17.48 -8.82
CA GLU A 141 15.68 18.34 -9.88
C GLU A 141 14.86 18.29 -11.17
N GLU A 142 14.23 17.16 -11.50
CA GLU A 142 13.34 17.04 -12.65
C GLU A 142 11.95 17.58 -12.34
N ALA A 143 11.51 17.52 -11.10
CA ALA A 143 10.28 18.18 -10.66
C ALA A 143 10.36 19.73 -10.76
N THR A 144 11.57 20.29 -10.87
CA THR A 144 11.80 21.74 -11.06
C THR A 144 12.02 22.14 -12.51
N GLN A 145 12.20 21.21 -13.45
CA GLN A 145 12.32 21.49 -14.90
C GLN A 145 10.95 21.62 -15.60
N GLY A 146 9.90 21.06 -15.04
CA GLY A 146 8.52 21.48 -15.32
C GLY A 146 8.22 22.76 -14.52
N LYS A 147 7.18 23.47 -14.77
CA LYS A 147 6.79 24.71 -14.07
C LYS A 147 7.10 24.64 -12.56
N PRO A 148 7.47 25.76 -11.89
CA PRO A 148 7.74 25.79 -10.43
C PRO A 148 6.62 25.21 -9.56
N GLU A 149 5.50 24.88 -10.14
CA GLU A 149 4.28 24.35 -9.56
C GLU A 149 4.28 22.82 -9.45
N ASP A 150 5.08 22.08 -10.25
CA ASP A 150 5.11 20.60 -10.23
C ASP A 150 6.06 20.09 -9.14
N THR A 151 5.55 20.07 -7.93
CA THR A 151 6.27 19.54 -6.78
C THR A 151 6.08 18.02 -6.68
N ARG A 152 6.91 17.35 -5.86
CA ARG A 152 6.71 15.94 -5.51
C ARG A 152 5.31 15.68 -4.93
N VAL A 153 4.72 16.67 -4.25
CA VAL A 153 3.35 16.59 -3.71
C VAL A 153 2.31 16.53 -4.83
N ASP A 154 2.53 17.27 -5.91
CA ASP A 154 1.64 17.25 -7.09
C ASP A 154 1.70 15.91 -7.79
N PHE A 155 2.88 15.33 -7.90
CA PHE A 155 3.06 13.99 -8.43
C PHE A 155 2.25 12.95 -7.62
N TYR A 156 2.32 12.99 -6.29
CA TYR A 156 1.54 12.06 -5.47
C TYR A 156 0.03 12.31 -5.58
N ALA A 157 -0.40 13.56 -5.67
CA ALA A 157 -1.81 13.89 -5.90
C ALA A 157 -2.29 13.39 -7.27
N GLN A 158 -1.46 13.48 -8.30
CA GLN A 158 -1.76 12.95 -9.62
C GLN A 158 -1.85 11.43 -9.63
N GLN A 159 -0.99 10.72 -8.87
CA GLN A 159 -1.06 9.28 -8.73
C GLN A 159 -2.38 8.78 -8.11
N LEU A 160 -3.00 9.58 -7.26
CA LEU A 160 -4.34 9.28 -6.74
C LEU A 160 -5.43 9.64 -7.74
N ARG A 161 -5.28 10.79 -8.42
CA ARG A 161 -6.27 11.32 -9.38
C ARG A 161 -6.42 10.42 -10.60
N ALA A 162 -5.33 9.98 -11.20
CA ALA A 162 -5.34 9.19 -12.42
C ALA A 162 -6.15 7.88 -12.30
N PRO A 163 -5.96 7.03 -11.28
CA PRO A 163 -6.73 5.81 -11.10
C PRO A 163 -7.98 5.99 -10.20
N ARG A 164 -8.43 7.21 -9.88
CA ARG A 164 -9.58 7.44 -8.97
C ARG A 164 -10.82 6.67 -9.38
N HIS A 165 -11.13 6.60 -10.67
CA HIS A 165 -12.26 5.86 -11.22
C HIS A 165 -12.15 4.35 -11.06
N ARG A 166 -10.98 3.84 -10.71
CA ARG A 166 -10.68 2.42 -10.48
C ARG A 166 -10.76 2.03 -9.00
N LEU A 167 -10.79 3.02 -8.10
CA LEU A 167 -11.03 2.77 -6.67
C LEU A 167 -12.46 2.28 -6.44
N PRO A 168 -12.69 1.41 -5.44
CA PRO A 168 -14.04 1.00 -5.07
C PRO A 168 -14.96 2.20 -4.79
N PRO A 169 -16.20 2.22 -5.28
CA PRO A 169 -17.10 3.36 -5.08
C PRO A 169 -17.43 3.63 -3.61
N SER A 170 -17.43 2.59 -2.77
CA SER A 170 -17.68 2.69 -1.32
C SER A 170 -16.53 3.32 -0.54
N LEU A 171 -15.37 3.52 -1.17
CA LEU A 171 -14.19 4.05 -0.52
C LEU A 171 -14.30 5.57 -0.38
N THR A 172 -14.32 6.05 0.87
CA THR A 172 -14.48 7.46 1.23
C THR A 172 -13.27 8.05 1.95
N TYR A 173 -12.37 7.20 2.49
CA TYR A 173 -11.22 7.65 3.27
C TYR A 173 -9.91 7.30 2.60
N HIS A 174 -8.98 8.26 2.63
CA HIS A 174 -7.61 8.15 2.13
C HIS A 174 -6.63 8.35 3.29
N CYS A 175 -5.87 7.32 3.63
CA CYS A 175 -4.97 7.30 4.78
C CYS A 175 -3.53 7.50 4.33
N VAL A 176 -2.85 8.52 4.86
CA VAL A 176 -1.48 8.88 4.51
C VAL A 176 -0.66 9.23 5.76
N ASP A 177 0.66 9.20 5.64
CA ASP A 177 1.54 9.63 6.72
C ASP A 177 1.57 11.16 6.89
N GLY A 178 2.30 11.66 7.90
CA GLY A 178 2.40 13.09 8.19
C GLY A 178 3.12 13.92 7.10
N TYR A 179 3.87 13.30 6.19
CA TYR A 179 4.49 13.99 5.06
C TYR A 179 3.47 14.61 4.12
N TYR A 180 2.33 13.92 3.94
CA TYR A 180 1.23 14.34 3.07
C TYR A 180 0.26 15.32 3.74
N ALA A 181 0.47 15.68 5.02
CA ALA A 181 -0.34 16.66 5.75
C ALA A 181 -0.11 18.09 5.24
N LYS A 182 -0.20 18.31 3.93
CA LYS A 182 0.01 19.58 3.24
C LYS A 182 -1.30 20.03 2.59
N LYS A 183 -1.59 21.34 2.70
CA LYS A 183 -2.85 21.91 2.18
C LYS A 183 -3.08 21.54 0.71
N GLN A 184 -2.04 21.69 -0.12
CA GLN A 184 -2.10 21.39 -1.55
C GLN A 184 -2.55 19.94 -1.81
N TYR A 185 -1.93 18.95 -1.17
CA TYR A 185 -2.30 17.55 -1.31
C TYR A 185 -3.74 17.27 -0.86
N ILE A 186 -4.09 17.78 0.32
CA ILE A 186 -5.42 17.57 0.91
C ILE A 186 -6.52 18.24 0.08
N ASP A 187 -6.24 19.39 -0.53
CA ASP A 187 -7.18 20.05 -1.43
C ASP A 187 -7.41 19.24 -2.71
N GLU A 188 -6.36 18.61 -3.27
CA GLU A 188 -6.50 17.73 -4.44
C GLU A 188 -7.28 16.46 -4.10
N VAL A 189 -7.02 15.85 -2.94
CA VAL A 189 -7.78 14.68 -2.48
C VAL A 189 -9.26 15.02 -2.27
N ALA A 190 -9.56 16.19 -1.71
CA ALA A 190 -10.94 16.63 -1.49
C ALA A 190 -11.72 16.83 -2.81
N LYS A 191 -11.06 17.21 -3.92
CA LYS A 191 -11.68 17.29 -5.26
C LYS A 191 -12.09 15.92 -5.82
N LEU A 192 -11.61 14.85 -5.21
CA LEU A 192 -11.93 13.47 -5.59
C LEU A 192 -13.01 12.85 -4.70
N ASP A 193 -13.71 13.67 -3.91
CA ASP A 193 -14.73 13.25 -2.93
C ASP A 193 -14.17 12.22 -1.91
N LEU A 194 -12.94 12.46 -1.44
CA LEU A 194 -12.28 11.66 -0.42
C LEU A 194 -11.91 12.51 0.80
N HIS A 195 -12.09 11.93 1.98
CA HIS A 195 -11.56 12.46 3.23
C HIS A 195 -10.16 11.94 3.49
N VAL A 196 -9.28 12.81 3.99
CA VAL A 196 -7.92 12.43 4.36
C VAL A 196 -7.85 12.13 5.85
N ILE A 197 -7.19 11.01 6.19
CA ILE A 197 -6.77 10.70 7.55
C ILE A 197 -5.25 10.68 7.57
N THR A 198 -4.65 11.46 8.47
CA THR A 198 -3.19 11.61 8.54
C THR A 198 -2.69 11.83 9.96
N LYS A 199 -1.43 11.51 10.19
CA LYS A 199 -0.73 11.87 11.43
C LYS A 199 -0.37 13.35 11.39
N LEU A 200 -0.65 14.06 12.46
CA LEU A 200 -0.25 15.45 12.65
C LEU A 200 1.06 15.53 13.43
N ARG A 201 1.78 16.62 13.21
CA ARG A 201 2.97 16.94 14.02
C ARG A 201 2.57 17.32 15.45
N SER A 202 3.46 17.10 16.39
CA SER A 202 3.24 17.46 17.80
C SER A 202 3.10 18.99 18.04
N ASP A 203 3.58 19.79 17.09
CA ASP A 203 3.50 21.25 17.08
C ASP A 203 2.41 21.80 16.14
N ALA A 204 1.48 20.97 15.67
CA ALA A 204 0.43 21.37 14.73
C ALA A 204 -0.38 22.57 15.22
N ASP A 205 -0.49 23.62 14.39
CA ASP A 205 -1.20 24.85 14.73
C ASP A 205 -2.71 24.69 14.57
N CYS A 206 -3.32 24.16 15.63
CA CYS A 206 -4.77 23.95 15.74
C CYS A 206 -5.37 24.91 16.76
N VAL A 207 -6.61 25.31 16.52
CA VAL A 207 -7.41 26.11 17.44
C VAL A 207 -8.79 25.50 17.66
N PHE A 208 -9.28 25.58 18.89
CA PHE A 208 -10.66 25.18 19.18
C PHE A 208 -11.66 26.12 18.52
N LEU A 209 -12.78 25.57 18.04
CA LEU A 209 -13.87 26.36 17.54
C LEU A 209 -14.62 27.02 18.72
N TYR A 210 -15.10 28.24 18.49
CA TYR A 210 -15.93 28.92 19.48
C TYR A 210 -17.38 28.47 19.33
N THR A 211 -17.95 27.91 20.37
CA THR A 211 -19.34 27.41 20.43
C THR A 211 -20.22 28.19 21.38
N GLY A 212 -19.67 29.21 22.07
CA GLY A 212 -20.40 30.00 23.03
C GLY A 212 -21.36 31.03 22.41
N PRO A 213 -22.16 31.72 23.24
CA PRO A 213 -23.10 32.73 22.79
C PRO A 213 -22.40 33.91 22.12
N HIS A 214 -22.95 34.42 21.03
CA HIS A 214 -22.46 35.62 20.37
C HIS A 214 -23.20 36.85 20.94
N PRO A 215 -22.59 37.66 21.78
CA PRO A 215 -23.21 38.90 22.22
C PRO A 215 -23.51 39.79 21.01
N LYS A 216 -24.66 40.47 21.01
CA LYS A 216 -25.08 41.42 19.98
C LYS A 216 -24.19 42.68 20.01
N ARG A 217 -22.89 42.55 19.65
CA ARG A 217 -21.90 43.64 19.56
C ARG A 217 -21.54 43.87 18.10
N ARG A 218 -21.19 45.15 17.79
CA ARG A 218 -20.58 45.49 16.48
C ARG A 218 -19.23 44.79 16.34
N GLY A 219 -18.93 44.26 15.17
CA GLY A 219 -17.66 43.62 14.84
C GLY A 219 -17.79 42.17 14.36
N ALA A 220 -16.67 41.59 13.96
CA ALA A 220 -16.63 40.21 13.48
C ALA A 220 -16.93 39.21 14.62
N ARG A 221 -17.75 38.22 14.34
CA ARG A 221 -18.07 37.15 15.31
C ARG A 221 -16.82 36.35 15.69
N ARG A 222 -16.68 36.06 16.98
CA ARG A 222 -15.59 35.21 17.49
C ARG A 222 -15.72 33.82 16.87
N LYS A 223 -14.67 33.35 16.17
CA LYS A 223 -14.64 32.04 15.49
C LYS A 223 -13.89 30.99 16.29
N TYR A 224 -12.94 31.38 17.13
CA TYR A 224 -11.99 30.50 17.82
C TYR A 224 -11.98 30.72 19.32
N ALA A 225 -11.74 29.63 20.05
CA ALA A 225 -11.75 29.61 21.52
C ALA A 225 -10.36 29.34 22.14
N GLY A 226 -9.29 29.60 21.42
CA GLY A 226 -7.90 29.44 21.88
C GLY A 226 -7.16 28.34 21.16
N LYS A 227 -5.83 28.30 21.36
CA LYS A 227 -4.92 27.33 20.75
C LYS A 227 -5.09 25.94 21.40
N VAL A 228 -4.97 24.90 20.60
CA VAL A 228 -4.89 23.52 21.11
C VAL A 228 -3.51 23.32 21.75
N ASN A 229 -3.51 22.81 22.96
CA ASN A 229 -2.32 22.32 23.64
C ASN A 229 -2.44 20.81 23.80
N PHE A 230 -1.56 20.06 23.15
CA PHE A 230 -1.56 18.61 23.22
C PHE A 230 -1.10 18.04 24.57
N GLN A 231 -0.56 18.87 25.44
CA GLN A 231 -0.21 18.51 26.83
C GLN A 231 -1.35 18.75 27.81
N ASP A 232 -2.33 19.58 27.43
CA ASP A 232 -3.54 19.85 28.21
C ASP A 232 -4.77 19.35 27.46
N LEU A 233 -5.24 18.18 27.84
CA LEU A 233 -6.37 17.49 27.20
C LEU A 233 -7.71 17.78 27.90
N SER A 234 -7.78 18.69 28.87
CA SER A 234 -9.00 19.03 29.65
C SER A 234 -10.17 19.48 28.80
N ARG A 235 -9.91 19.98 27.59
CA ARG A 235 -10.92 20.49 26.63
C ARG A 235 -11.30 19.48 25.56
N PHE A 236 -10.71 18.29 25.60
CA PHE A 236 -11.06 17.20 24.70
C PHE A 236 -12.14 16.35 25.35
N GLU A 237 -12.96 15.74 24.51
CA GLU A 237 -13.84 14.65 24.91
C GLU A 237 -12.99 13.41 25.18
N ASP A 238 -13.20 12.80 26.34
CA ASP A 238 -12.53 11.58 26.75
C ASP A 238 -13.26 10.37 26.14
N LEU A 239 -12.58 9.59 25.31
CA LEU A 239 -13.10 8.37 24.69
C LEU A 239 -12.72 7.09 25.49
N GLY A 240 -11.97 7.25 26.58
CA GLY A 240 -11.48 6.12 27.39
C GLY A 240 -10.32 5.37 26.72
N THR A 241 -10.20 4.09 27.09
CA THR A 241 -9.21 3.15 26.56
C THR A 241 -9.87 2.13 25.65
N ARG A 242 -9.07 1.47 24.82
CA ARG A 242 -9.53 0.34 24.00
C ARG A 242 -9.26 -0.98 24.77
N GLU A 243 -10.10 -1.97 24.60
CA GLU A 243 -9.93 -3.29 25.22
C GLU A 243 -8.64 -3.99 24.78
N ASP A 244 -8.32 -3.89 23.48
CA ASP A 244 -7.11 -4.47 22.87
C ASP A 244 -5.82 -3.71 23.22
N GLU A 245 -5.91 -2.43 23.61
CA GLU A 245 -4.78 -1.56 23.93
C GLU A 245 -5.01 -0.72 25.20
N PRO A 246 -5.16 -1.33 26.40
CA PRO A 246 -5.56 -0.63 27.62
C PRO A 246 -4.56 0.44 28.11
N HIS A 247 -3.37 0.44 27.56
CA HIS A 247 -2.35 1.47 27.85
C HIS A 247 -2.48 2.73 26.99
N LEU A 248 -3.32 2.71 25.95
CA LEU A 248 -3.62 3.88 25.13
C LEU A 248 -4.92 4.52 25.57
N HIS A 249 -4.83 5.75 26.04
CA HIS A 249 -6.01 6.56 26.37
C HIS A 249 -6.31 7.54 25.24
N LEU A 250 -7.56 7.68 24.88
CA LEU A 250 -8.02 8.36 23.68
C LEU A 250 -8.80 9.61 24.03
N TYR A 251 -8.49 10.69 23.32
CA TYR A 251 -9.17 11.98 23.44
C TYR A 251 -9.54 12.50 22.07
N THR A 252 -10.67 13.16 21.93
CA THR A 252 -11.10 13.71 20.64
C THR A 252 -11.62 15.14 20.75
N ALA A 253 -11.48 15.89 19.66
CA ALA A 253 -12.08 17.21 19.50
C ALA A 253 -12.24 17.56 18.01
N VAL A 254 -13.22 18.41 17.70
CA VAL A 254 -13.26 19.08 16.39
C VAL A 254 -12.55 20.42 16.49
N VAL A 255 -11.51 20.60 15.67
CA VAL A 255 -10.63 21.76 15.70
C VAL A 255 -10.53 22.43 14.34
N TRP A 256 -10.08 23.68 14.30
CA TRP A 256 -9.65 24.34 13.07
C TRP A 256 -8.13 24.23 12.95
N HIS A 257 -7.65 23.59 11.89
CA HIS A 257 -6.23 23.52 11.58
C HIS A 257 -5.86 24.69 10.68
N LYS A 258 -5.06 25.63 11.19
CA LYS A 258 -4.76 26.90 10.50
C LYS A 258 -4.03 26.72 9.18
N PRO A 259 -2.90 25.96 9.11
CA PRO A 259 -2.20 25.75 7.85
C PRO A 259 -3.06 25.07 6.78
N LEU A 260 -3.88 24.11 7.16
CA LEU A 260 -4.77 23.38 6.22
C LEU A 260 -6.05 24.16 5.89
N LYS A 261 -6.36 25.24 6.64
CA LYS A 261 -7.56 26.09 6.49
C LYS A 261 -8.86 25.28 6.47
N ARG A 262 -9.01 24.32 7.38
CA ARG A 262 -10.20 23.46 7.49
C ARG A 262 -10.44 22.94 8.90
N ARG A 263 -11.66 22.45 9.13
CA ARG A 263 -12.00 21.69 10.33
C ARG A 263 -11.40 20.30 10.22
N LEU A 264 -10.93 19.76 11.36
CA LEU A 264 -10.49 18.37 11.48
C LEU A 264 -11.16 17.73 12.67
N ARG A 265 -11.54 16.47 12.57
CA ARG A 265 -11.69 15.58 13.70
C ARG A 265 -10.26 15.23 14.16
N LEU A 266 -9.90 15.64 15.33
CA LEU A 266 -8.61 15.36 15.96
C LEU A 266 -8.78 14.25 16.97
N VAL A 267 -7.91 13.24 16.92
CA VAL A 267 -7.81 12.20 17.96
C VAL A 267 -6.38 12.19 18.48
N VAL A 268 -6.27 12.28 19.81
CA VAL A 268 -4.98 12.19 20.53
C VAL A 268 -4.94 10.86 21.26
N LEU A 269 -3.94 10.05 20.92
CA LEU A 269 -3.64 8.78 21.59
C LEU A 269 -2.52 9.04 22.60
N LEU A 270 -2.82 8.96 23.88
CA LEU A 270 -1.87 9.12 24.97
C LEU A 270 -1.37 7.77 25.46
N ASN A 271 -0.09 7.48 25.27
CA ASN A 271 0.51 6.24 25.74
C ASN A 271 0.92 6.40 27.21
N ARG A 272 0.31 5.60 28.10
CA ARG A 272 0.53 5.60 29.55
C ARG A 272 1.54 4.55 30.03
N LYS A 273 2.20 3.80 29.15
CA LYS A 273 3.24 2.82 29.53
C LYS A 273 4.42 3.44 30.28
N ALA A 274 4.71 4.71 30.03
CA ALA A 274 5.75 5.46 30.70
C ALA A 274 5.17 6.75 31.31
N PRO A 275 4.56 6.71 32.52
CA PRO A 275 3.85 7.86 33.10
C PRO A 275 4.71 9.11 33.29
N ALA A 276 6.02 8.95 33.52
CA ALA A 276 6.95 10.07 33.73
C ALA A 276 7.20 10.90 32.45
N GLN A 277 7.01 10.33 31.26
CA GLN A 277 7.12 11.01 29.97
C GLN A 277 6.06 10.49 28.99
N PRO A 278 4.80 10.87 29.17
CA PRO A 278 3.73 10.40 28.30
C PRO A 278 3.98 10.83 26.85
N ARG A 279 4.06 9.84 25.95
CA ARG A 279 4.16 10.10 24.52
C ARG A 279 2.76 10.10 23.93
N PHE A 280 2.48 11.06 23.06
CA PHE A 280 1.22 11.12 22.36
C PHE A 280 1.41 11.06 20.85
N ILE A 281 0.37 10.60 20.18
CA ILE A 281 0.22 10.66 18.72
C ILE A 281 -1.05 11.44 18.43
N ALA A 282 -0.97 12.42 17.54
CA ALA A 282 -2.12 13.16 17.06
C ALA A 282 -2.49 12.71 15.64
N LEU A 283 -3.73 12.26 15.46
CA LEU A 283 -4.30 11.91 14.17
C LEU A 283 -5.40 12.90 13.81
N GLY A 284 -5.47 13.30 12.54
CA GLY A 284 -6.49 14.21 12.05
C GLY A 284 -7.24 13.64 10.85
N SER A 285 -8.56 13.80 10.84
CA SER A 285 -9.41 13.52 9.67
C SER A 285 -10.01 14.82 9.14
N THR A 286 -10.07 14.96 7.82
CA THR A 286 -10.80 16.06 7.17
C THR A 286 -12.32 15.90 7.22
N ASP A 287 -12.82 14.75 7.67
CA ASP A 287 -14.19 14.52 8.04
C ASP A 287 -14.36 14.84 9.54
N PRO A 288 -15.01 15.96 9.92
CA PRO A 288 -15.19 16.34 11.32
C PRO A 288 -16.21 15.46 12.06
N GLU A 289 -17.05 14.73 11.33
CA GLU A 289 -18.10 13.87 11.89
C GLU A 289 -17.63 12.42 12.10
N LEU A 290 -16.43 12.08 11.64
CA LEU A 290 -15.88 10.73 11.80
C LEU A 290 -15.72 10.40 13.29
N ASN A 291 -16.22 9.23 13.69
CA ASN A 291 -16.07 8.72 15.06
C ASN A 291 -14.58 8.52 15.40
N GLY A 292 -14.14 8.88 16.61
CA GLY A 292 -12.73 8.84 17.01
C GLY A 292 -12.12 7.44 17.03
N HIS A 293 -12.85 6.42 17.49
CA HIS A 293 -12.38 5.03 17.44
C HIS A 293 -12.22 4.55 16.00
N ARG A 294 -13.23 4.86 15.16
CA ARG A 294 -13.19 4.51 13.74
C ARG A 294 -12.01 5.16 13.01
N LEU A 295 -11.69 6.41 13.36
CA LEU A 295 -10.51 7.10 12.80
C LEU A 295 -9.21 6.33 13.06
N ILE A 296 -9.05 5.79 14.27
CA ILE A 296 -7.90 4.99 14.66
C ILE A 296 -7.83 3.69 13.85
N ASP A 297 -8.95 2.98 13.71
CA ASP A 297 -9.01 1.72 12.96
C ASP A 297 -8.61 1.94 11.50
N LEU A 298 -9.18 2.99 10.87
CA LEU A 298 -8.88 3.35 9.49
C LEU A 298 -7.41 3.75 9.30
N TYR A 299 -6.87 4.56 10.22
CA TYR A 299 -5.46 4.96 10.15
C TYR A 299 -4.51 3.78 10.41
N GLY A 300 -4.85 2.93 11.38
CA GLY A 300 -4.08 1.72 11.69
C GLY A 300 -4.00 0.77 10.50
N ALA A 301 -5.08 0.66 9.72
CA ALA A 301 -5.10 -0.14 8.50
C ALA A 301 -4.07 0.33 7.46
N ARG A 302 -3.72 1.63 7.41
CA ARG A 302 -2.67 2.16 6.53
C ARG A 302 -1.36 1.37 6.62
N PHE A 303 -1.03 0.87 7.82
CA PHE A 303 0.22 0.15 8.04
C PHE A 303 0.38 -1.10 7.15
N GLN A 304 -0.70 -1.61 6.59
CA GLN A 304 -0.66 -2.75 5.68
C GLN A 304 0.12 -2.45 4.38
N ILE A 305 0.27 -1.18 3.97
CA ILE A 305 1.11 -0.83 2.81
C ILE A 305 2.61 -1.05 3.09
N GLU A 306 3.02 -0.93 4.36
CA GLU A 306 4.39 -1.20 4.77
C GLU A 306 4.73 -2.70 4.67
N PHE A 307 3.76 -3.58 5.00
CA PHE A 307 3.89 -5.02 4.76
C PHE A 307 3.94 -5.36 3.27
N LEU A 308 3.14 -4.67 2.44
CA LEU A 308 3.19 -4.83 1.00
C LEU A 308 4.59 -4.51 0.45
N PHE A 309 5.22 -3.40 0.88
CA PHE A 309 6.60 -3.08 0.51
C PHE A 309 7.61 -4.09 1.06
N ARG A 310 7.46 -4.51 2.31
CA ARG A 310 8.33 -5.54 2.91
C ARG A 310 8.28 -6.82 2.10
N ASP A 311 7.09 -7.32 1.81
CA ASP A 311 6.91 -8.58 1.11
C ASP A 311 7.39 -8.49 -0.35
N SER A 312 7.17 -7.34 -1.02
CA SER A 312 7.67 -7.13 -2.38
C SER A 312 9.21 -7.07 -2.44
N LYS A 313 9.85 -6.49 -1.43
CA LYS A 313 11.31 -6.44 -1.31
C LYS A 313 11.92 -7.80 -1.03
N GLN A 314 11.27 -8.60 -0.19
CA GLN A 314 11.79 -9.89 0.25
C GLN A 314 11.49 -11.03 -0.73
N PHE A 315 10.31 -11.06 -1.35
CA PHE A 315 9.83 -12.25 -2.03
C PHE A 315 9.60 -12.08 -3.53
N THR A 316 9.33 -10.87 -4.02
CA THR A 316 8.98 -10.64 -5.43
C THR A 316 9.95 -9.73 -6.18
N GLY A 317 11.09 -9.42 -5.57
CA GLY A 317 12.25 -8.83 -6.23
C GLY A 317 12.18 -7.32 -6.47
N LEU A 318 11.41 -6.56 -5.70
CA LEU A 318 11.33 -5.10 -5.85
C LEU A 318 12.72 -4.41 -5.78
N LEU A 319 13.67 -4.98 -5.03
CA LEU A 319 15.05 -4.48 -4.90
C LEU A 319 16.01 -5.01 -5.98
N ASP A 320 15.60 -6.00 -6.78
CA ASP A 320 16.49 -6.73 -7.70
C ASP A 320 16.57 -6.09 -9.09
N CYS A 321 15.92 -4.93 -9.29
CA CYS A 321 15.83 -4.25 -10.57
C CYS A 321 17.20 -3.87 -11.13
N GLN A 322 17.56 -4.40 -12.29
CA GLN A 322 18.78 -4.05 -13.04
C GLN A 322 18.49 -3.14 -14.23
N ALA A 323 17.21 -2.85 -14.52
CA ALA A 323 16.81 -1.98 -15.61
C ALA A 323 17.34 -0.55 -15.41
N ARG A 324 17.50 0.17 -16.54
CA ARG A 324 17.94 1.57 -16.58
C ARG A 324 16.95 2.49 -17.29
N ALA A 325 16.23 1.96 -18.28
CA ALA A 325 15.24 2.72 -19.06
C ALA A 325 13.91 2.85 -18.28
N ALA A 326 13.23 3.98 -18.41
CA ALA A 326 11.97 4.29 -17.71
C ALA A 326 10.92 3.18 -17.85
N ALA A 327 10.61 2.75 -19.07
CA ALA A 327 9.60 1.71 -19.31
C ALA A 327 9.94 0.38 -18.62
N ALA A 328 11.22 -0.02 -18.63
CA ALA A 328 11.63 -1.28 -18.00
C ALA A 328 11.70 -1.18 -16.46
N LEU A 329 11.91 0.01 -15.90
CA LEU A 329 11.81 0.28 -14.47
C LEU A 329 10.35 0.21 -14.02
N ASP A 330 9.46 0.91 -14.73
CA ASP A 330 8.03 0.89 -14.45
C ASP A 330 7.46 -0.53 -14.51
N PHE A 331 7.80 -1.27 -15.56
CA PHE A 331 7.40 -2.68 -15.69
C PHE A 331 7.91 -3.51 -14.52
N HIS A 332 9.19 -3.40 -14.17
CA HIS A 332 9.79 -4.17 -13.07
C HIS A 332 9.10 -3.91 -11.74
N PHE A 333 8.87 -2.64 -11.40
CA PHE A 333 8.25 -2.29 -10.13
C PHE A 333 6.83 -2.84 -10.01
N ASN A 334 6.04 -2.67 -11.04
CA ASN A 334 4.67 -3.18 -11.05
C ASN A 334 4.62 -4.71 -11.14
N ALA A 335 5.52 -5.34 -11.92
CA ALA A 335 5.66 -6.79 -11.97
C ALA A 335 6.11 -7.41 -10.64
N SER A 336 6.78 -6.64 -9.78
CA SER A 336 7.10 -7.06 -8.40
C SER A 336 5.91 -6.94 -7.45
N LEU A 337 5.00 -5.99 -7.67
CA LEU A 337 3.82 -5.78 -6.83
C LEU A 337 2.65 -6.69 -7.21
N ALA A 338 2.48 -6.98 -8.50
CA ALA A 338 1.36 -7.75 -9.02
C ALA A 338 1.23 -9.17 -8.43
N PRO A 339 2.30 -9.97 -8.28
CA PRO A 339 2.21 -11.30 -7.70
C PRO A 339 1.69 -11.29 -6.26
N LEU A 340 1.98 -10.26 -5.47
CA LEU A 340 1.44 -10.14 -4.11
C LEU A 340 -0.07 -9.99 -4.10
N ASN A 341 -0.62 -9.18 -5.01
CA ASN A 341 -2.07 -9.04 -5.15
C ASN A 341 -2.72 -10.39 -5.52
N LEU A 342 -2.11 -11.13 -6.44
CA LEU A 342 -2.61 -12.44 -6.87
C LEU A 342 -2.63 -13.44 -5.72
N VAL A 343 -1.54 -13.50 -4.97
CA VAL A 343 -1.41 -14.41 -3.81
C VAL A 343 -2.43 -14.06 -2.73
N ARG A 344 -2.60 -12.77 -2.44
CA ARG A 344 -3.61 -12.32 -1.47
C ARG A 344 -5.03 -12.61 -1.92
N ALA A 345 -5.32 -12.45 -3.22
CA ALA A 345 -6.64 -12.80 -3.76
C ALA A 345 -6.93 -14.30 -3.67
N GLU A 346 -5.92 -15.12 -3.94
CA GLU A 346 -6.03 -16.59 -3.83
C GLU A 346 -6.22 -17.02 -2.37
N ASP A 347 -5.43 -16.46 -1.44
CA ASP A 347 -5.54 -16.69 0.00
C ASP A 347 -6.93 -16.34 0.54
N LEU A 348 -7.44 -15.16 0.21
CA LEU A 348 -8.80 -14.73 0.61
C LEU A 348 -9.89 -15.62 0.01
N GLY A 349 -9.69 -16.12 -1.21
CA GLY A 349 -10.60 -17.09 -1.84
C GLY A 349 -10.65 -18.41 -1.10
N MET A 350 -9.51 -18.89 -0.61
CA MET A 350 -9.41 -20.13 0.17
C MET A 350 -9.99 -19.98 1.58
N GLN A 351 -9.95 -18.79 2.16
CA GLN A 351 -10.51 -18.50 3.51
C GLN A 351 -12.04 -18.44 3.54
N GLN A 352 -12.72 -18.43 2.38
CA GLN A 352 -14.18 -18.41 2.35
C GLN A 352 -14.74 -19.68 3.02
N GLY A 353 -15.38 -19.51 4.18
CA GLY A 353 -15.95 -20.59 4.96
C GLY A 353 -15.00 -21.31 5.91
N GLN A 354 -13.77 -20.82 6.07
CA GLN A 354 -12.78 -21.33 7.02
C GLN A 354 -12.47 -20.28 8.11
N GLU A 355 -11.88 -20.73 9.23
CA GLU A 355 -11.37 -19.80 10.24
C GLU A 355 -10.23 -18.93 9.67
N PRO A 356 -10.21 -17.62 10.02
CA PRO A 356 -9.13 -16.74 9.56
C PRO A 356 -7.76 -17.24 10.05
N HIS A 357 -6.84 -17.43 9.14
CA HIS A 357 -5.46 -17.76 9.47
C HIS A 357 -4.50 -16.60 9.19
N VAL A 358 -3.35 -16.60 9.85
CA VAL A 358 -2.31 -15.60 9.61
C VAL A 358 -1.61 -15.91 8.29
N PHE A 359 -1.75 -15.03 7.32
CA PHE A 359 -1.07 -15.17 6.04
C PHE A 359 0.45 -15.02 6.17
N SER A 360 1.20 -15.96 5.61
CA SER A 360 2.66 -15.92 5.51
C SER A 360 3.11 -16.04 4.05
N MET A 361 3.66 -14.96 3.48
CA MET A 361 4.20 -14.99 2.12
C MET A 361 5.36 -15.99 1.98
N ALA A 362 6.19 -16.14 3.03
CA ALA A 362 7.28 -17.13 3.05
C ALA A 362 6.76 -18.56 2.93
N SER A 363 5.75 -18.91 3.73
CA SER A 363 5.14 -20.25 3.70
C SER A 363 4.43 -20.50 2.38
N TRP A 364 3.69 -19.50 1.88
CA TRP A 364 3.01 -19.60 0.59
C TRP A 364 4.01 -19.86 -0.55
N GLN A 365 5.09 -19.07 -0.63
CA GLN A 365 6.13 -19.25 -1.64
C GLN A 365 6.84 -20.61 -1.51
N GLN A 366 7.05 -21.09 -0.28
CA GLN A 366 7.62 -22.42 -0.06
C GLN A 366 6.71 -23.52 -0.61
N CYS A 367 5.42 -23.48 -0.31
CA CYS A 367 4.44 -24.42 -0.83
C CYS A 367 4.38 -24.41 -2.36
N GLN A 368 4.37 -23.23 -2.98
CA GLN A 368 4.34 -23.10 -4.45
C GLN A 368 5.61 -23.66 -5.12
N PHE A 369 6.77 -23.40 -4.51
CA PHE A 369 8.03 -23.98 -4.99
C PHE A 369 8.01 -25.51 -4.92
N ASN A 370 7.58 -26.08 -3.78
CA ASN A 370 7.48 -27.51 -3.61
C ASN A 370 6.47 -28.13 -4.57
N GLU A 371 5.31 -27.53 -4.74
CA GLU A 371 4.29 -27.96 -5.69
C GLU A 371 4.85 -27.99 -7.13
N ARG A 372 5.58 -26.94 -7.53
CA ARG A 372 6.23 -26.92 -8.85
C ARG A 372 7.26 -28.03 -9.01
N LEU A 373 8.06 -28.34 -7.98
CA LEU A 373 9.01 -29.46 -8.00
C LEU A 373 8.28 -30.81 -8.12
N LEU A 374 7.18 -30.99 -7.39
CA LEU A 374 6.37 -32.20 -7.47
C LEU A 374 5.74 -32.35 -8.86
N ASP A 375 5.25 -31.28 -9.46
CA ASP A 375 4.70 -31.30 -10.83
C ASP A 375 5.79 -31.69 -11.84
N LEU A 376 7.00 -31.13 -11.77
CA LEU A 376 8.15 -31.50 -12.60
C LEU A 376 8.55 -32.96 -12.41
N PHE A 377 8.52 -33.43 -11.17
CA PHE A 377 8.85 -34.82 -10.84
C PHE A 377 7.81 -35.80 -11.48
N MET A 378 6.52 -35.47 -11.36
CA MET A 378 5.47 -36.25 -12.00
C MET A 378 5.60 -36.25 -13.52
N GLU A 379 5.86 -35.09 -14.13
CA GLU A 379 6.03 -34.96 -15.58
C GLU A 379 7.21 -35.80 -16.11
N HIS A 380 8.41 -35.64 -15.48
CA HIS A 380 9.61 -36.33 -15.94
C HIS A 380 9.62 -37.84 -15.69
N LEU A 381 8.89 -38.32 -14.69
CA LEU A 381 8.76 -39.75 -14.38
C LEU A 381 7.49 -40.38 -14.95
N ALA A 382 6.70 -39.62 -15.74
CA ALA A 382 5.42 -40.03 -16.31
C ALA A 382 4.46 -40.63 -15.26
N LEU A 383 4.42 -40.06 -14.05
CA LEU A 383 3.51 -40.47 -12.99
C LEU A 383 2.13 -39.87 -13.22
N ASP A 384 1.07 -40.60 -12.83
CA ASP A 384 -0.28 -40.05 -12.86
C ASP A 384 -0.47 -38.95 -11.84
N PRO A 385 -0.67 -37.68 -12.25
CA PRO A 385 -0.84 -36.56 -11.35
C PRO A 385 -2.03 -36.71 -10.40
N THR A 386 -3.10 -37.38 -10.84
CA THR A 386 -4.30 -37.58 -10.02
C THR A 386 -4.00 -38.53 -8.86
N TRP A 387 -3.29 -39.62 -9.16
CA TRP A 387 -2.89 -40.58 -8.13
C TRP A 387 -1.93 -39.93 -7.09
N VAL A 388 -0.92 -39.19 -7.57
CA VAL A 388 0.07 -38.54 -6.68
C VAL A 388 -0.59 -37.48 -5.81
N LYS A 389 -1.41 -36.57 -6.39
CA LYS A 389 -2.06 -35.48 -5.68
C LYS A 389 -3.10 -35.97 -4.64
N ASN A 390 -3.69 -37.11 -4.85
CA ASN A 390 -4.61 -37.73 -3.90
C ASN A 390 -3.91 -38.57 -2.81
N HIS A 391 -2.60 -38.77 -2.91
CA HIS A 391 -1.84 -39.54 -1.94
C HIS A 391 -1.70 -38.79 -0.60
N ALA A 392 -1.88 -39.48 0.53
CA ALA A 392 -1.85 -38.89 1.88
C ALA A 392 -0.58 -38.10 2.23
N CYS A 393 0.54 -38.39 1.55
CA CYS A 393 1.80 -37.66 1.75
C CYS A 393 1.92 -36.38 0.91
N TYR A 394 1.05 -36.17 -0.08
CA TYR A 394 1.20 -35.03 -1.01
C TYR A 394 1.22 -33.69 -0.28
N GLU A 395 0.24 -33.43 0.57
CA GLU A 395 0.15 -32.16 1.33
C GLU A 395 1.35 -31.97 2.27
N LYS A 396 1.87 -33.05 2.88
CA LYS A 396 3.07 -32.98 3.71
C LYS A 396 4.31 -32.56 2.90
N LEU A 397 4.44 -33.11 1.66
CA LEU A 397 5.54 -32.76 0.76
C LEU A 397 5.38 -31.32 0.24
N ARG A 398 4.17 -30.95 -0.13
CA ARG A 398 3.85 -29.57 -0.57
C ARG A 398 4.16 -28.55 0.50
N ALA A 399 3.81 -28.83 1.76
CA ALA A 399 4.05 -27.95 2.91
C ALA A 399 5.44 -28.11 3.55
N TYR A 400 6.33 -28.92 2.98
CA TYR A 400 7.65 -29.16 3.58
C TYR A 400 8.48 -27.86 3.68
N GLY A 401 8.89 -27.49 4.90
CA GLY A 401 9.64 -26.25 5.19
C GLY A 401 8.78 -24.99 5.29
N ALA A 402 7.44 -25.11 5.14
CA ALA A 402 6.54 -24.00 5.48
C ALA A 402 6.39 -23.87 7.01
N ILE A 403 6.11 -22.65 7.47
CA ILE A 403 5.80 -22.41 8.89
C ILE A 403 4.41 -23.00 9.14
N ALA A 404 4.29 -23.88 10.12
CA ALA A 404 2.99 -24.38 10.54
C ALA A 404 2.11 -23.21 11.02
N ALA A 405 0.88 -23.17 10.51
CA ALA A 405 -0.12 -22.17 10.89
C ALA A 405 -0.60 -22.38 12.34
#